data_8a584ee3ce823bbaf697017e9033d1cd
#
_entry.id   8a584ee3ce823bbaf697017e9033d1cd
#
_cell.length_a   1.000
_cell.length_b   1.000
_cell.length_c   1.000
_cell.angle_alpha   90.00
_cell.angle_beta   90.00
_cell.angle_gamma   90.00
#
_symmetry.space_group_name_H-M   'P 1'
#
loop_
_entity.id
_entity.type
_entity.pdbx_description
1 polymer ?
#
loop_
_entity_poly.entity_id
_entity_poly.type
_entity_poly.pdbx_seq_one_letter_code
_entity_poly.pdbx_strand_id
1 'polypeptide(L)'
;MLKKGEVKNIWNANAEFWDSRMGEGNDFHKTLIEPVQLKLMNIQAGDRILDIACGNGQFARKMAGLGADVTAVDFSDKFIAIVKAKGGKNIDYQCLDATSKTDLKKLSGKAFDSIVCTMALMDMENIETLINHLPKMLKKDGIFVFSVTHPCFNSGEITLVHERDDLGGEVKNKYYAKIANYLIEKSNLGVGMVGQPKPQYYFHRPVSVILKHFFESGFVLDAYEEPSFADVKNPASMNANVYRHIPPALICRLRLQG
;
A
#
# COMPACT_ATOMS: atom_id res chain seq x y z
N MET A 1 -0.65 24.35 0.37
CA MET A 1 -1.58 23.58 -0.49
C MET A 1 -0.79 22.99 -1.64
N LEU A 2 -0.99 21.70 -1.92
CA LEU A 2 -0.43 21.05 -3.10
C LEU A 2 -1.03 21.65 -4.38
N LYS A 3 -0.21 21.76 -5.43
CA LYS A 3 -0.72 22.19 -6.74
C LYS A 3 -1.53 21.02 -7.34
N LYS A 4 -2.66 21.36 -7.95
CA LYS A 4 -3.51 20.35 -8.63
C LYS A 4 -2.67 19.51 -9.61
N GLY A 5 -2.71 18.19 -9.45
CA GLY A 5 -1.96 17.25 -10.30
C GLY A 5 -0.48 17.09 -9.95
N GLU A 6 0.03 17.73 -8.89
CA GLU A 6 1.44 17.63 -8.51
C GLU A 6 1.83 16.20 -8.15
N VAL A 7 1.02 15.50 -7.34
CA VAL A 7 1.26 14.10 -6.96
C VAL A 7 1.31 13.20 -8.21
N LYS A 8 0.36 13.37 -9.15
CA LYS A 8 0.36 12.62 -10.41
C LYS A 8 1.64 12.87 -11.24
N ASN A 9 2.08 14.12 -11.32
CA ASN A 9 3.29 14.47 -12.08
C ASN A 9 4.56 13.85 -11.47
N ILE A 10 4.62 13.75 -10.14
CA ILE A 10 5.71 13.08 -9.44
C ILE A 10 5.72 11.59 -9.77
N TRP A 11 4.57 10.92 -9.67
CA TRP A 11 4.46 9.50 -9.95
C TRP A 11 4.69 9.18 -11.43
N ASN A 12 4.24 10.03 -12.35
CA ASN A 12 4.58 9.90 -13.77
C ASN A 12 6.09 10.00 -14.02
N ALA A 13 6.78 10.91 -13.33
CA ALA A 13 8.23 11.04 -13.46
C ALA A 13 9.00 9.84 -12.85
N ASN A 14 8.43 9.21 -11.85
CA ASN A 14 9.04 8.07 -11.16
C ASN A 14 8.70 6.72 -11.79
N ALA A 15 7.70 6.64 -12.68
CA ALA A 15 7.11 5.37 -13.12
C ALA A 15 8.10 4.36 -13.70
N GLU A 16 8.97 4.79 -14.64
CA GLU A 16 9.98 3.90 -15.25
C GLU A 16 11.00 3.40 -14.23
N PHE A 17 11.47 4.29 -13.34
CA PHE A 17 12.39 3.93 -12.28
C PHE A 17 11.77 2.90 -11.34
N TRP A 18 10.55 3.17 -10.86
CA TRP A 18 9.84 2.26 -9.97
C TRP A 18 9.55 0.92 -10.62
N ASP A 19 9.15 0.91 -11.91
CA ASP A 19 8.94 -0.34 -12.64
C ASP A 19 10.22 -1.18 -12.72
N SER A 20 11.34 -0.55 -13.07
CA SER A 20 12.63 -1.24 -13.17
C SER A 20 13.13 -1.80 -11.84
N ARG A 21 12.84 -1.10 -10.72
CA ARG A 21 13.28 -1.50 -9.38
C ARG A 21 12.33 -2.48 -8.70
N MET A 22 11.04 -2.35 -8.96
CA MET A 22 10.02 -3.25 -8.43
C MET A 22 10.04 -4.59 -9.15
N GLY A 23 10.16 -4.61 -10.48
CA GLY A 23 10.03 -5.84 -11.28
C GLY A 23 8.77 -6.62 -10.90
N GLU A 24 8.93 -7.89 -10.58
CA GLU A 24 7.85 -8.75 -10.04
C GLU A 24 7.86 -8.79 -8.50
N GLY A 25 8.13 -7.64 -7.87
CA GLY A 25 8.20 -7.43 -6.43
C GLY A 25 9.65 -7.43 -5.90
N ASN A 26 9.99 -6.38 -5.14
CA ASN A 26 11.25 -6.32 -4.39
C ASN A 26 11.14 -7.14 -3.09
N ASP A 27 12.24 -7.27 -2.34
CA ASP A 27 12.29 -8.06 -1.11
C ASP A 27 11.28 -7.59 -0.05
N PHE A 28 11.09 -6.28 0.09
CA PHE A 28 10.10 -5.72 1.02
C PHE A 28 8.69 -6.19 0.66
N HIS A 29 8.33 -6.10 -0.62
CA HIS A 29 7.02 -6.53 -1.11
C HIS A 29 6.84 -8.04 -0.99
N LYS A 30 7.78 -8.83 -1.52
CA LYS A 30 7.71 -10.31 -1.53
C LYS A 30 7.71 -10.94 -0.14
N THR A 31 8.39 -10.30 0.80
CA THR A 31 8.56 -10.84 2.16
C THR A 31 7.47 -10.36 3.12
N LEU A 32 7.13 -9.08 3.08
CA LEU A 32 6.27 -8.49 4.09
C LEU A 32 4.85 -8.26 3.61
N ILE A 33 4.66 -7.84 2.36
CA ILE A 33 3.36 -7.36 1.89
C ILE A 33 2.57 -8.46 1.19
N GLU A 34 3.12 -9.00 0.11
CA GLU A 34 2.42 -9.97 -0.76
C GLU A 34 1.89 -11.19 -0.01
N PRO A 35 2.69 -11.91 0.82
CA PRO A 35 2.20 -13.12 1.49
C PRO A 35 1.02 -12.84 2.43
N VAL A 36 1.09 -11.73 3.16
CA VAL A 36 0.04 -11.33 4.11
C VAL A 36 -1.22 -10.91 3.37
N GLN A 37 -1.11 -10.07 2.34
CA GLN A 37 -2.26 -9.65 1.55
C GLN A 37 -2.93 -10.85 0.86
N LEU A 38 -2.18 -11.78 0.26
CA LEU A 38 -2.73 -12.99 -0.35
C LEU A 38 -3.47 -13.86 0.68
N LYS A 39 -2.89 -14.05 1.87
CA LYS A 39 -3.54 -14.77 2.98
C LYS A 39 -4.86 -14.10 3.37
N LEU A 40 -4.86 -12.77 3.53
CA LEU A 40 -6.05 -12.02 3.95
C LEU A 40 -7.13 -11.98 2.86
N MET A 41 -6.74 -11.89 1.60
CA MET A 41 -7.66 -11.89 0.46
C MET A 41 -8.28 -13.26 0.21
N ASN A 42 -7.54 -14.35 0.47
CA ASN A 42 -7.99 -15.74 0.27
C ASN A 42 -8.62 -15.95 -1.12
N ILE A 43 -7.92 -15.52 -2.16
CA ILE A 43 -8.38 -15.44 -3.55
C ILE A 43 -8.83 -16.81 -4.07
N GLN A 44 -10.03 -16.85 -4.67
CA GLN A 44 -10.56 -18.00 -5.37
C GLN A 44 -10.54 -17.75 -6.89
N ALA A 45 -10.42 -18.82 -7.68
CA ALA A 45 -10.53 -18.70 -9.13
C ALA A 45 -11.92 -18.15 -9.52
N GLY A 46 -11.93 -17.14 -10.37
CA GLY A 46 -13.16 -16.43 -10.78
C GLY A 46 -13.55 -15.26 -9.89
N ASP A 47 -12.84 -15.00 -8.77
CA ASP A 47 -13.06 -13.79 -7.97
C ASP A 47 -12.84 -12.54 -8.82
N ARG A 48 -13.73 -11.58 -8.69
CA ARG A 48 -13.61 -10.25 -9.29
C ARG A 48 -12.90 -9.33 -8.34
N ILE A 49 -11.69 -8.92 -8.67
CA ILE A 49 -10.83 -8.12 -7.80
C ILE A 49 -10.54 -6.76 -8.40
N LEU A 50 -10.62 -5.71 -7.58
CA LEU A 50 -10.15 -4.38 -7.94
C LEU A 50 -8.81 -4.10 -7.25
N ASP A 51 -7.77 -3.84 -8.05
CA ASP A 51 -6.45 -3.37 -7.57
C ASP A 51 -6.36 -1.84 -7.74
N ILE A 52 -6.39 -1.12 -6.63
CA ILE A 52 -6.37 0.35 -6.59
C ILE A 52 -4.93 0.84 -6.43
N ALA A 53 -4.52 1.79 -7.29
CA ALA A 53 -3.16 2.30 -7.40
C ALA A 53 -2.18 1.15 -7.69
N CYS A 54 -2.45 0.41 -8.76
CA CYS A 54 -1.77 -0.83 -9.10
C CYS A 54 -0.28 -0.65 -9.49
N GLY A 55 0.17 0.58 -9.70
CA GLY A 55 1.55 0.90 -10.07
C GLY A 55 2.03 0.12 -11.29
N ASN A 56 3.12 -0.64 -11.14
CA ASN A 56 3.68 -1.46 -12.21
C ASN A 56 2.92 -2.78 -12.47
N GLY A 57 1.78 -3.00 -11.79
CA GLY A 57 0.85 -4.11 -12.02
C GLY A 57 1.33 -5.50 -11.56
N GLN A 58 2.43 -5.58 -10.81
CA GLN A 58 2.98 -6.88 -10.40
C GLN A 58 1.99 -7.68 -9.53
N PHE A 59 1.28 -7.01 -8.61
CA PHE A 59 0.32 -7.67 -7.75
C PHE A 59 -0.97 -8.04 -8.51
N ALA A 60 -1.42 -7.19 -9.45
CA ALA A 60 -2.51 -7.53 -10.37
C ALA A 60 -2.21 -8.80 -11.17
N ARG A 61 -0.98 -8.91 -11.73
CA ARG A 61 -0.56 -10.15 -12.44
C ARG A 61 -0.52 -11.36 -11.52
N LYS A 62 -0.07 -11.19 -10.27
CA LYS A 62 -0.07 -12.26 -9.27
C LYS A 62 -1.49 -12.77 -9.00
N MET A 63 -2.44 -11.88 -8.75
CA MET A 63 -3.84 -12.22 -8.50
C MET A 63 -4.49 -12.90 -9.70
N ALA A 64 -4.26 -12.39 -10.91
CA ALA A 64 -4.74 -13.00 -12.14
C ALA A 64 -4.13 -14.40 -12.38
N GLY A 65 -2.86 -14.59 -12.01
CA GLY A 65 -2.18 -15.90 -12.03
C GLY A 65 -2.79 -16.92 -11.07
N LEU A 66 -3.50 -16.49 -10.03
CA LEU A 66 -4.29 -17.33 -9.13
C LEU A 66 -5.71 -17.60 -9.65
N GLY A 67 -6.06 -17.08 -10.81
CA GLY A 67 -7.34 -17.32 -11.48
C GLY A 67 -8.39 -16.24 -11.26
N ALA A 68 -8.04 -15.10 -10.66
CA ALA A 68 -8.96 -13.97 -10.49
C ALA A 68 -9.16 -13.19 -11.80
N ASP A 69 -10.33 -12.54 -11.92
CA ASP A 69 -10.60 -11.50 -12.92
C ASP A 69 -10.29 -10.13 -12.30
N VAL A 70 -9.19 -9.51 -12.73
CA VAL A 70 -8.66 -8.30 -12.11
C VAL A 70 -9.00 -7.06 -12.91
N THR A 71 -9.61 -6.07 -12.26
CA THR A 71 -9.60 -4.68 -12.73
C THR A 71 -8.50 -3.94 -11.97
N ALA A 72 -7.52 -3.39 -12.68
CA ALA A 72 -6.38 -2.71 -12.08
C ALA A 72 -6.36 -1.24 -12.49
N VAL A 73 -6.36 -0.34 -11.52
CA VAL A 73 -6.46 1.10 -11.78
C VAL A 73 -5.30 1.86 -11.17
N ASP A 74 -4.81 2.83 -11.92
CA ASP A 74 -3.81 3.79 -11.43
C ASP A 74 -4.08 5.17 -12.08
N PHE A 75 -3.78 6.25 -11.36
CA PHE A 75 -3.96 7.60 -11.91
C PHE A 75 -2.81 8.00 -12.86
N SER A 76 -1.66 7.32 -12.77
CA SER A 76 -0.50 7.57 -13.62
C SER A 76 -0.73 6.95 -15.00
N ASP A 77 -0.85 7.80 -16.02
CA ASP A 77 -0.92 7.36 -17.40
C ASP A 77 0.37 6.65 -17.85
N LYS A 78 1.52 6.97 -17.22
CA LYS A 78 2.80 6.31 -17.46
C LYS A 78 2.80 4.88 -16.93
N PHE A 79 2.36 4.63 -15.68
CA PHE A 79 2.23 3.28 -15.18
C PHE A 79 1.23 2.46 -16.01
N ILE A 80 0.08 3.05 -16.36
CA ILE A 80 -0.92 2.35 -17.18
C ILE A 80 -0.35 2.00 -18.59
N ALA A 81 0.46 2.87 -19.19
CA ALA A 81 1.14 2.54 -20.44
C ALA A 81 2.11 1.36 -20.28
N ILE A 82 2.92 1.37 -19.20
CA ILE A 82 3.87 0.29 -18.88
C ILE A 82 3.14 -1.05 -18.69
N VAL A 83 2.09 -1.08 -17.88
CA VAL A 83 1.39 -2.34 -17.58
C VAL A 83 0.63 -2.89 -18.78
N LYS A 84 0.04 -2.02 -19.62
CA LYS A 84 -0.58 -2.43 -20.87
C LYS A 84 0.42 -3.00 -21.87
N ALA A 85 1.64 -2.46 -21.92
CA ALA A 85 2.73 -3.01 -22.76
C ALA A 85 3.20 -4.39 -22.27
N LYS A 86 3.21 -4.63 -20.95
CA LYS A 86 3.51 -5.95 -20.38
C LYS A 86 2.39 -6.97 -20.62
N GLY A 87 1.16 -6.48 -20.79
CA GLY A 87 -0.02 -7.32 -20.95
C GLY A 87 -0.42 -8.01 -19.65
N GLY A 88 -1.23 -9.04 -19.79
CA GLY A 88 -1.74 -9.88 -18.71
C GLY A 88 -3.08 -10.49 -19.08
N LYS A 89 -3.21 -11.81 -18.92
CA LYS A 89 -4.49 -12.48 -19.13
C LYS A 89 -5.41 -12.18 -17.95
N ASN A 90 -6.68 -11.92 -18.19
CA ASN A 90 -7.69 -11.63 -17.17
C ASN A 90 -7.41 -10.35 -16.34
N ILE A 91 -6.77 -9.34 -16.95
CA ILE A 91 -6.53 -8.04 -16.30
C ILE A 91 -7.02 -6.91 -17.19
N ASP A 92 -7.91 -6.08 -16.65
CA ASP A 92 -8.38 -4.84 -17.27
C ASP A 92 -7.68 -3.63 -16.63
N TYR A 93 -6.71 -3.05 -17.33
CA TYR A 93 -5.95 -1.89 -16.86
C TYR A 93 -6.60 -0.57 -17.28
N GLN A 94 -6.96 0.28 -16.31
CA GLN A 94 -7.63 1.55 -16.52
C GLN A 94 -6.88 2.72 -15.87
N CYS A 95 -6.81 3.87 -16.57
CA CYS A 95 -6.27 5.10 -15.98
C CYS A 95 -7.38 5.83 -15.22
N LEU A 96 -7.45 5.65 -13.90
CA LEU A 96 -8.46 6.24 -13.03
C LEU A 96 -7.81 6.75 -11.73
N ASP A 97 -8.28 7.90 -11.26
CA ASP A 97 -7.84 8.50 -10.01
C ASP A 97 -8.75 8.06 -8.86
N ALA A 98 -8.20 7.30 -7.91
CA ALA A 98 -8.91 6.82 -6.72
C ALA A 98 -9.34 7.95 -5.75
N THR A 99 -8.86 9.18 -5.93
CA THR A 99 -9.30 10.36 -5.18
C THR A 99 -10.41 11.13 -5.90
N SER A 100 -10.76 10.75 -7.12
CA SER A 100 -11.77 11.40 -7.97
C SER A 100 -13.14 10.72 -7.87
N LYS A 101 -14.14 11.42 -7.35
CA LYS A 101 -15.54 10.93 -7.33
C LYS A 101 -16.05 10.52 -8.71
N THR A 102 -15.65 11.25 -9.76
CA THR A 102 -16.07 10.98 -11.14
C THR A 102 -15.49 9.67 -11.65
N ASP A 103 -14.23 9.38 -11.33
CA ASP A 103 -13.58 8.15 -11.76
C ASP A 103 -14.08 6.94 -10.97
N LEU A 104 -14.24 7.08 -9.64
CA LEU A 104 -14.79 6.02 -8.80
C LEU A 104 -16.22 5.62 -9.17
N LYS A 105 -17.04 6.56 -9.67
CA LYS A 105 -18.39 6.24 -10.18
C LYS A 105 -18.37 5.26 -11.35
N LYS A 106 -17.31 5.21 -12.17
CA LYS A 106 -17.15 4.25 -13.29
C LYS A 106 -16.98 2.80 -12.77
N LEU A 107 -16.58 2.64 -11.53
CA LEU A 107 -16.39 1.35 -10.86
C LEU A 107 -17.58 0.93 -10.01
N SER A 108 -18.51 1.85 -9.73
CA SER A 108 -19.70 1.58 -8.92
C SER A 108 -20.61 0.53 -9.59
N GLY A 109 -21.19 -0.36 -8.79
CA GLY A 109 -22.07 -1.44 -9.27
C GLY A 109 -21.34 -2.62 -9.93
N LYS A 110 -20.02 -2.59 -10.03
CA LYS A 110 -19.25 -3.72 -10.59
C LYS A 110 -19.23 -4.93 -9.65
N ALA A 111 -19.59 -4.77 -8.39
CA ALA A 111 -19.73 -5.84 -7.40
C ALA A 111 -18.48 -6.73 -7.30
N PHE A 112 -17.36 -6.16 -6.83
CA PHE A 112 -16.12 -6.88 -6.58
C PHE A 112 -16.22 -7.77 -5.34
N ASP A 113 -15.62 -8.95 -5.39
CA ASP A 113 -15.46 -9.85 -4.23
C ASP A 113 -14.49 -9.26 -3.23
N SER A 114 -13.39 -8.71 -3.74
CA SER A 114 -12.41 -8.00 -2.93
C SER A 114 -11.84 -6.79 -3.66
N ILE A 115 -11.41 -5.81 -2.87
CA ILE A 115 -10.68 -4.65 -3.34
C ILE A 115 -9.36 -4.59 -2.57
N VAL A 116 -8.27 -4.30 -3.25
CA VAL A 116 -6.95 -4.15 -2.62
C VAL A 116 -6.33 -2.80 -2.94
N CYS A 117 -5.60 -2.23 -1.98
CA CYS A 117 -4.79 -1.02 -2.15
C CYS A 117 -3.42 -1.26 -1.50
N THR A 118 -2.42 -1.55 -2.33
CA THR A 118 -1.11 -1.99 -1.87
C THR A 118 -0.15 -0.81 -1.75
N MET A 119 0.24 -0.46 -0.52
CA MET A 119 1.24 0.57 -0.22
C MET A 119 0.98 1.91 -0.92
N ALA A 120 -0.30 2.36 -0.97
CA ALA A 120 -0.66 3.57 -1.70
C ALA A 120 -1.57 4.55 -0.94
N LEU A 121 -2.32 4.14 0.11
CA LEU A 121 -3.17 5.08 0.85
C LEU A 121 -2.37 6.24 1.48
N MET A 122 -1.10 6.01 1.84
CA MET A 122 -0.23 7.05 2.37
C MET A 122 0.26 8.04 1.29
N ASP A 123 0.07 7.73 0.00
CA ASP A 123 0.42 8.61 -1.12
C ASP A 123 -0.77 9.45 -1.60
N MET A 124 -1.96 9.24 -1.03
CA MET A 124 -3.20 9.93 -1.37
C MET A 124 -3.47 11.09 -0.39
N GLU A 125 -3.64 12.32 -0.92
CA GLU A 125 -3.99 13.49 -0.11
C GLU A 125 -5.36 13.32 0.57
N ASN A 126 -6.31 12.69 -0.11
CA ASN A 126 -7.66 12.43 0.39
C ASN A 126 -8.03 10.95 0.21
N ILE A 127 -8.15 10.24 1.32
CA ILE A 127 -8.59 8.83 1.31
C ILE A 127 -10.11 8.67 1.54
N GLU A 128 -10.78 9.68 2.09
CA GLU A 128 -12.22 9.64 2.40
C GLU A 128 -13.04 9.41 1.13
N THR A 129 -12.67 10.09 0.05
CA THR A 129 -13.36 9.94 -1.24
C THR A 129 -13.37 8.49 -1.72
N LEU A 130 -12.23 7.81 -1.63
CA LEU A 130 -12.13 6.38 -1.95
C LEU A 130 -12.98 5.55 -0.98
N ILE A 131 -12.74 5.71 0.32
CA ILE A 131 -13.37 4.89 1.37
C ILE A 131 -14.90 4.96 1.29
N ASN A 132 -15.47 6.16 1.12
CA ASN A 132 -16.91 6.39 0.97
C ASN A 132 -17.52 5.77 -0.31
N HIS A 133 -16.68 5.39 -1.30
CA HIS A 133 -17.15 4.73 -2.53
C HIS A 133 -17.00 3.21 -2.49
N LEU A 134 -16.14 2.66 -1.60
CA LEU A 134 -15.94 1.20 -1.48
C LEU A 134 -17.23 0.41 -1.34
N PRO A 135 -18.23 0.81 -0.49
CA PRO A 135 -19.47 0.06 -0.35
C PRO A 135 -20.28 -0.07 -1.66
N LYS A 136 -20.12 0.89 -2.58
CA LYS A 136 -20.81 0.89 -3.88
C LYS A 136 -20.11 0.02 -4.93
N MET A 137 -18.89 -0.39 -4.65
CA MET A 137 -18.05 -1.19 -5.55
C MET A 137 -17.96 -2.65 -5.10
N LEU A 138 -18.09 -2.93 -3.81
CA LEU A 138 -18.04 -4.26 -3.22
C LEU A 138 -19.39 -5.00 -3.32
N LYS A 139 -19.34 -6.32 -3.34
CA LYS A 139 -20.47 -7.19 -3.02
C LYS A 139 -20.82 -7.07 -1.53
N LYS A 140 -22.01 -7.55 -1.16
CA LYS A 140 -22.33 -7.80 0.25
C LYS A 140 -21.25 -8.72 0.85
N ASP A 141 -20.83 -8.43 2.08
CA ASP A 141 -19.74 -9.13 2.79
C ASP A 141 -18.39 -9.11 2.07
N GLY A 142 -18.24 -8.30 1.02
CA GLY A 142 -16.99 -8.08 0.31
C GLY A 142 -15.93 -7.44 1.21
N ILE A 143 -14.67 -7.65 0.84
CA ILE A 143 -13.54 -7.21 1.66
C ILE A 143 -12.71 -6.12 0.97
N PHE A 144 -12.15 -5.23 1.79
CA PHE A 144 -11.11 -4.31 1.38
C PHE A 144 -9.83 -4.63 2.15
N VAL A 145 -8.74 -4.88 1.43
CA VAL A 145 -7.42 -5.11 2.04
C VAL A 145 -6.50 -3.98 1.65
N PHE A 146 -5.84 -3.38 2.62
CA PHE A 146 -4.83 -2.37 2.34
C PHE A 146 -3.54 -2.61 3.10
N SER A 147 -2.44 -2.13 2.55
CA SER A 147 -1.17 -1.98 3.24
C SER A 147 -0.68 -0.54 3.16
N VAL A 148 -0.02 -0.10 4.23
CA VAL A 148 0.61 1.23 4.33
C VAL A 148 1.94 1.11 5.06
N THR A 149 2.85 2.09 4.90
CA THR A 149 3.93 2.28 5.88
C THR A 149 3.31 2.40 7.26
N HIS A 150 3.90 1.71 8.25
CA HIS A 150 3.28 1.64 9.58
C HIS A 150 3.12 3.04 10.20
N PRO A 151 1.89 3.50 10.48
CA PRO A 151 1.68 4.87 10.95
C PRO A 151 2.44 5.21 12.22
N CYS A 152 2.55 4.24 13.15
CA CYS A 152 3.26 4.44 14.42
C CYS A 152 4.79 4.33 14.29
N PHE A 153 5.30 3.53 13.33
CA PHE A 153 6.71 3.13 13.36
C PHE A 153 7.48 3.45 12.08
N ASN A 154 6.81 3.86 11.01
CA ASN A 154 7.45 4.12 9.70
C ASN A 154 6.73 5.23 8.92
N SER A 155 6.18 6.22 9.61
CA SER A 155 5.48 7.34 9.00
C SER A 155 5.59 8.60 9.85
N GLY A 156 5.44 9.77 9.26
CA GLY A 156 5.50 11.05 9.98
C GLY A 156 6.90 11.44 10.42
N GLU A 157 7.07 11.88 11.67
CA GLU A 157 8.35 12.27 12.26
C GLU A 157 8.96 11.13 13.07
N ILE A 158 9.54 10.17 12.37
CA ILE A 158 10.18 9.00 12.98
C ILE A 158 11.67 9.03 12.70
N THR A 159 12.45 8.78 13.76
CA THR A 159 13.89 8.55 13.67
C THR A 159 14.19 7.13 14.11
N LEU A 160 14.73 6.32 13.22
CA LEU A 160 15.24 5.00 13.57
C LEU A 160 16.62 5.15 14.23
N VAL A 161 16.81 4.51 15.38
CA VAL A 161 18.06 4.58 16.16
C VAL A 161 18.61 3.17 16.36
N HIS A 162 19.89 3.00 16.11
CA HIS A 162 20.65 1.80 16.43
C HIS A 162 21.71 2.16 17.47
N GLU A 163 21.61 1.52 18.62
CA GLU A 163 22.62 1.60 19.70
C GLU A 163 23.38 0.29 19.76
N ARG A 164 24.69 0.38 19.88
CA ARG A 164 25.58 -0.76 20.07
C ARG A 164 26.33 -0.58 21.38
N ASP A 165 26.27 -1.61 22.20
CA ASP A 165 27.02 -1.73 23.49
C ASP A 165 27.89 -2.98 23.42
N ASP A 166 29.14 -2.87 23.81
CA ASP A 166 30.10 -3.97 23.88
C ASP A 166 30.67 -4.15 25.28
N LEU A 167 30.04 -3.57 26.30
CA LEU A 167 30.41 -3.74 27.71
C LEU A 167 30.10 -5.16 28.19
N GLY A 168 31.05 -5.76 28.89
CA GLY A 168 30.88 -7.11 29.44
C GLY A 168 31.25 -8.26 28.50
N GLY A 169 31.94 -7.99 27.39
CA GLY A 169 32.45 -9.01 26.47
C GLY A 169 31.44 -9.54 25.47
N GLU A 170 30.24 -8.97 25.42
CA GLU A 170 29.20 -9.29 24.43
C GLU A 170 28.77 -8.05 23.68
N VAL A 171 28.62 -8.17 22.36
CA VAL A 171 28.07 -7.09 21.55
C VAL A 171 26.55 -7.15 21.58
N LYS A 172 25.93 -6.12 22.16
CA LYS A 172 24.48 -5.96 22.24
C LYS A 172 24.02 -4.86 21.28
N ASN A 173 23.10 -5.20 20.40
CA ASN A 173 22.48 -4.23 19.51
C ASN A 173 21.04 -3.96 19.97
N LYS A 174 20.67 -2.68 20.06
CA LYS A 174 19.32 -2.23 20.38
C LYS A 174 18.80 -1.34 19.26
N TYR A 175 17.56 -1.56 18.87
CA TYR A 175 16.93 -0.81 17.80
C TYR A 175 15.69 -0.10 18.35
N TYR A 176 15.53 1.19 18.00
CA TYR A 176 14.43 2.01 18.49
C TYR A 176 13.81 2.80 17.36
N ALA A 177 12.51 3.09 17.48
CA ALA A 177 11.83 4.14 16.74
C ALA A 177 11.49 5.28 17.70
N LYS A 178 12.11 6.46 17.51
CA LYS A 178 11.74 7.69 18.23
C LYS A 178 10.62 8.37 17.46
N ILE A 179 9.50 8.57 18.10
CA ILE A 179 8.26 9.08 17.49
C ILE A 179 7.96 10.47 18.05
N ALA A 180 7.72 11.43 17.17
CA ALA A 180 7.24 12.75 17.53
C ALA A 180 5.98 13.10 16.73
N ASN A 181 5.10 13.90 17.34
CA ASN A 181 3.92 14.49 16.67
C ASN A 181 2.99 13.47 15.97
N TYR A 182 2.89 12.25 16.50
CA TYR A 182 2.11 11.15 15.88
C TYR A 182 0.65 11.52 15.57
N LEU A 183 -0.01 12.29 16.44
CA LEU A 183 -1.42 12.68 16.26
C LEU A 183 -1.64 13.80 15.22
N ILE A 184 -0.57 14.41 14.71
CA ILE A 184 -0.66 15.52 13.77
C ILE A 184 -0.64 14.98 12.34
N GLU A 185 -1.77 15.12 11.64
CA GLU A 185 -1.83 14.83 10.20
C GLU A 185 -0.99 15.84 9.43
N LYS A 186 -0.10 15.35 8.58
CA LYS A 186 0.77 16.17 7.76
C LYS A 186 1.25 15.45 6.53
N SER A 187 1.74 16.21 5.55
CA SER A 187 2.44 15.68 4.39
C SER A 187 3.92 16.03 4.43
N ASN A 188 4.74 15.07 4.06
CA ASN A 188 6.18 15.25 3.92
C ASN A 188 6.63 14.74 2.54
N LEU A 189 7.64 15.36 1.96
CA LEU A 189 8.36 14.79 0.82
C LEU A 189 9.36 13.75 1.33
N GLY A 190 9.38 12.60 0.69
CA GLY A 190 10.29 11.53 1.03
C GLY A 190 10.74 10.73 -0.19
N VAL A 191 11.76 9.90 0.01
CA VAL A 191 12.32 9.02 -1.01
C VAL A 191 11.91 7.59 -0.67
N GLY A 192 11.04 7.00 -1.48
CA GLY A 192 10.60 5.61 -1.30
C GLY A 192 11.67 4.60 -1.72
N MET A 193 12.41 4.93 -2.79
CA MET A 193 13.56 4.15 -3.25
C MET A 193 14.74 5.07 -3.57
N VAL A 194 15.92 4.70 -3.07
CA VAL A 194 17.14 5.47 -3.31
C VAL A 194 17.42 5.54 -4.81
N GLY A 195 17.62 6.77 -5.30
CA GLY A 195 17.88 7.07 -6.71
C GLY A 195 16.64 7.37 -7.54
N GLN A 196 15.42 7.39 -6.95
CA GLN A 196 14.24 7.79 -7.70
C GLN A 196 14.31 9.24 -8.19
N PRO A 197 13.76 9.56 -9.38
CA PRO A 197 13.88 10.86 -10.01
C PRO A 197 13.33 12.04 -9.20
N LYS A 198 12.23 11.82 -8.49
CA LYS A 198 11.60 12.87 -7.67
C LYS A 198 11.16 12.31 -6.32
N PRO A 199 11.35 13.06 -5.21
CA PRO A 199 10.73 12.70 -3.94
C PRO A 199 9.21 12.73 -4.08
N GLN A 200 8.53 11.82 -3.38
CA GLN A 200 7.08 11.71 -3.37
C GLN A 200 6.50 12.25 -2.08
N TYR A 201 5.22 12.62 -2.10
CA TYR A 201 4.50 12.98 -0.90
C TYR A 201 4.08 11.73 -0.13
N TYR A 202 4.28 11.76 1.19
CA TYR A 202 3.69 10.86 2.15
C TYR A 202 2.73 11.65 3.04
N PHE A 203 1.49 11.21 3.11
CA PHE A 203 0.45 11.80 3.94
C PHE A 203 0.30 10.97 5.21
N HIS A 204 0.97 11.43 6.27
CA HIS A 204 0.87 10.81 7.58
C HIS A 204 -0.52 10.99 8.18
N ARG A 205 -1.11 9.89 8.64
CA ARG A 205 -2.35 9.84 9.40
C ARG A 205 -2.20 8.85 10.55
N PRO A 206 -2.65 9.19 11.78
CA PRO A 206 -2.78 8.22 12.87
C PRO A 206 -3.65 7.02 12.45
N VAL A 207 -3.38 5.85 13.01
CA VAL A 207 -4.20 4.64 12.77
C VAL A 207 -5.69 4.91 13.06
N SER A 208 -5.97 5.66 14.14
CA SER A 208 -7.33 6.04 14.52
C SER A 208 -8.05 6.84 13.44
N VAL A 209 -7.35 7.75 12.75
CA VAL A 209 -7.91 8.55 11.65
C VAL A 209 -8.20 7.66 10.43
N ILE A 210 -7.24 6.80 10.07
CA ILE A 210 -7.42 5.88 8.94
C ILE A 210 -8.64 4.98 9.18
N LEU A 211 -8.72 4.31 10.33
CA LEU A 211 -9.77 3.33 10.63
C LEU A 211 -11.14 3.98 10.84
N LYS A 212 -11.19 5.20 11.39
CA LYS A 212 -12.44 5.93 11.59
C LYS A 212 -13.24 6.06 10.29
N HIS A 213 -12.62 6.45 9.19
CA HIS A 213 -13.31 6.59 7.90
C HIS A 213 -13.93 5.28 7.41
N PHE A 214 -13.26 4.14 7.65
CA PHE A 214 -13.82 2.82 7.32
C PHE A 214 -15.03 2.49 8.20
N PHE A 215 -14.93 2.69 9.52
CA PHE A 215 -16.02 2.41 10.44
C PHE A 215 -17.27 3.26 10.13
N GLU A 216 -17.06 4.54 9.82
CA GLU A 216 -18.15 5.45 9.40
C GLU A 216 -18.77 5.06 8.05
N SER A 217 -18.06 4.29 7.23
CA SER A 217 -18.52 3.78 5.93
C SER A 217 -19.12 2.36 6.00
N GLY A 218 -19.37 1.82 7.21
CA GLY A 218 -20.02 0.53 7.41
C GLY A 218 -19.09 -0.69 7.34
N PHE A 219 -17.79 -0.48 7.51
CA PHE A 219 -16.81 -1.58 7.58
C PHE A 219 -16.51 -1.98 9.02
N VAL A 220 -16.19 -3.25 9.21
CA VAL A 220 -15.54 -3.77 10.42
C VAL A 220 -14.11 -4.20 10.10
N LEU A 221 -13.20 -3.94 11.01
CA LEU A 221 -11.84 -4.46 10.95
C LEU A 221 -11.86 -5.92 11.45
N ASP A 222 -11.53 -6.88 10.58
CA ASP A 222 -11.49 -8.29 10.91
C ASP A 222 -10.10 -8.93 10.81
N ALA A 223 -9.09 -8.18 10.35
CA ALA A 223 -7.69 -8.55 10.47
C ALA A 223 -6.78 -7.30 10.55
N TYR A 224 -5.75 -7.41 11.39
CA TYR A 224 -4.73 -6.39 11.61
C TYR A 224 -3.38 -7.10 11.72
N GLU A 225 -2.50 -6.90 10.76
CA GLU A 225 -1.23 -7.62 10.66
C GLU A 225 -0.06 -6.63 10.60
N GLU A 226 0.99 -6.93 11.35
CA GLU A 226 2.21 -6.14 11.46
C GLU A 226 3.42 -6.99 11.05
N PRO A 227 3.66 -7.18 9.73
CA PRO A 227 4.72 -8.04 9.25
C PRO A 227 6.11 -7.48 9.60
N SER A 228 7.05 -8.37 9.83
CA SER A 228 8.45 -8.04 10.13
C SER A 228 9.42 -8.97 9.41
N PHE A 229 10.71 -8.61 9.38
CA PHE A 229 11.77 -9.48 8.86
C PHE A 229 12.31 -10.48 9.90
N ALA A 230 11.57 -10.78 10.97
CA ALA A 230 12.03 -11.63 12.06
C ALA A 230 12.60 -12.97 11.57
N ASP A 231 11.92 -13.62 10.64
CA ASP A 231 12.26 -14.96 10.14
C ASP A 231 13.11 -14.96 8.87
N VAL A 232 13.51 -13.78 8.37
CA VAL A 232 14.25 -13.66 7.12
C VAL A 232 15.75 -13.70 7.36
N LYS A 233 16.43 -14.66 6.72
CA LYS A 233 17.90 -14.71 6.72
C LYS A 233 18.44 -13.68 5.72
N ASN A 234 19.33 -12.77 6.19
CA ASN A 234 20.03 -11.78 5.37
C ASN A 234 19.13 -10.98 4.42
N PRO A 235 18.14 -10.23 4.93
CA PRO A 235 17.29 -9.42 4.08
C PRO A 235 18.11 -8.28 3.43
N ALA A 236 17.87 -8.02 2.16
CA ALA A 236 18.58 -6.99 1.40
C ALA A 236 18.10 -5.55 1.70
N SER A 237 17.06 -5.39 2.52
CA SER A 237 16.55 -4.06 2.89
C SER A 237 17.54 -3.31 3.77
N MET A 238 17.76 -2.02 3.48
CA MET A 238 18.67 -1.14 4.21
C MET A 238 18.39 -1.06 5.73
N ASN A 239 17.12 -1.17 6.14
CA ASN A 239 16.69 -1.10 7.54
C ASN A 239 16.26 -2.47 8.11
N ALA A 240 16.64 -3.54 7.46
CA ALA A 240 16.14 -4.88 7.79
C ALA A 240 16.39 -5.29 9.24
N ASN A 241 17.50 -4.90 9.85
CA ASN A 241 17.79 -5.21 11.26
C ASN A 241 16.81 -4.52 12.22
N VAL A 242 16.43 -3.27 11.94
CA VAL A 242 15.42 -2.56 12.72
C VAL A 242 14.05 -3.23 12.50
N TYR A 243 13.73 -3.55 11.27
CA TYR A 243 12.44 -4.14 10.87
C TYR A 243 12.27 -5.62 11.25
N ARG A 244 13.26 -6.22 11.93
CA ARG A 244 13.10 -7.51 12.63
C ARG A 244 12.25 -7.39 13.89
N HIS A 245 12.29 -6.22 14.54
CA HIS A 245 11.72 -5.98 15.86
C HIS A 245 10.65 -4.89 15.86
N ILE A 246 10.65 -4.05 14.84
CA ILE A 246 9.74 -2.91 14.67
C ILE A 246 9.06 -3.05 13.31
N PRO A 247 7.73 -3.24 13.23
CA PRO A 247 7.06 -3.49 11.97
C PRO A 247 7.09 -2.25 11.06
N PRO A 248 7.61 -2.38 9.82
CA PRO A 248 7.68 -1.25 8.89
C PRO A 248 6.36 -0.97 8.16
N ALA A 249 5.44 -1.92 8.18
CA ALA A 249 4.16 -1.83 7.47
C ALA A 249 3.01 -2.30 8.36
N LEU A 250 1.84 -1.74 8.08
CA LEU A 250 0.55 -2.18 8.62
C LEU A 250 -0.29 -2.71 7.47
N ILE A 251 -0.91 -3.88 7.66
CA ILE A 251 -1.84 -4.47 6.70
C ILE A 251 -3.16 -4.77 7.42
N CYS A 252 -4.25 -4.27 6.85
CA CYS A 252 -5.58 -4.46 7.44
C CYS A 252 -6.53 -5.09 6.42
N ARG A 253 -7.46 -5.90 6.93
CA ARG A 253 -8.64 -6.31 6.19
C ARG A 253 -9.89 -5.72 6.85
N LEU A 254 -10.68 -5.05 6.04
CA LEU A 254 -11.98 -4.49 6.40
C LEU A 254 -13.06 -5.28 5.65
N ARG A 255 -14.11 -5.66 6.35
CA ARG A 255 -15.27 -6.34 5.77
C ARG A 255 -16.48 -5.41 5.79
N LEU A 256 -17.14 -5.27 4.64
CA LEU A 256 -18.36 -4.51 4.54
C LEU A 256 -19.49 -5.27 5.29
N GLN A 257 -20.12 -4.60 6.24
CA GLN A 257 -21.31 -5.16 6.89
C GLN A 257 -22.51 -5.07 5.93
N GLY A 258 -23.21 -6.19 5.80
CA GLY A 258 -24.37 -6.36 4.93
C GLY A 258 -25.66 -5.79 5.50
#